data_28b994c03e5a136129abed11c544ef01
#
_entry.id   28b994c03e5a136129abed11c544ef01
#
_cell.length_a   1.000
_cell.length_b   1.000
_cell.length_c   1.000
_cell.angle_alpha   90.00
_cell.angle_beta   90.00
_cell.angle_gamma   90.00
#
_symmetry.space_group_name_H-M   'P 1'
#
loop_
_entity.id
_entity.type
_entity.pdbx_description
1 polymer ?
#
loop_
_entity_poly.entity_id
_entity_poly.type
_entity_poly.pdbx_seq_one_letter_code
_entity_poly.pdbx_strand_id
1 'polypeptide(L)'
;MYTRSLLFSLVLLGSTFVLSAQSTKALKQAVQSSVDQHAAKMIETSDAIWEAAETSLEEFKSSQYLKDMAVANGFTLTENIAGISTAFMAKYGSGSPVIGILGEFDANAGISQKRQPTREARIPGGAGHGCGHNLFGTASLGAAIAIKEQIEKGNIKGTVIFYGTPAEETIFAKVWMARAGVFDQLDVCMDWHPGDTNEAGTQSSKALVDFRVKFYGSSSHASSDPWNGRSAVDAMELYTTGLNYYREHILPTSRIHYQIEKAGDVVNVVPDY
;
A
#
# COMPACT_ATOMS: atom_id res chain seq x y z
N MET A 1 -2.64 -53.22 73.13
CA MET A 1 -2.08 -51.95 72.56
C MET A 1 -2.46 -51.89 71.12
N TYR A 2 -3.50 -51.11 70.74
CA TYR A 2 -3.97 -50.96 69.38
C TYR A 2 -3.52 -49.61 68.84
N THR A 3 -2.65 -49.61 67.84
CA THR A 3 -2.26 -48.40 67.08
C THR A 3 -3.23 -48.21 65.95
N ARG A 4 -4.01 -47.12 66.00
CA ARG A 4 -4.89 -46.66 64.89
C ARG A 4 -4.05 -45.80 63.92
N SER A 5 -3.89 -46.32 62.71
CA SER A 5 -3.37 -45.55 61.57
C SER A 5 -4.44 -44.65 61.00
N LEU A 6 -4.28 -43.33 61.06
CA LEU A 6 -5.10 -42.36 60.32
C LEU A 6 -4.57 -42.28 58.86
N LEU A 7 -5.38 -42.72 57.91
CA LEU A 7 -5.17 -42.40 56.49
C LEU A 7 -5.74 -41.00 56.21
N PHE A 8 -4.85 -40.06 55.91
CA PHE A 8 -5.25 -38.76 55.33
C PHE A 8 -5.39 -38.94 53.80
N SER A 9 -6.62 -38.92 53.32
CA SER A 9 -6.88 -38.85 51.88
C SER A 9 -6.81 -37.42 51.42
N LEU A 10 -5.73 -37.10 50.67
CA LEU A 10 -5.54 -35.82 50.01
C LEU A 10 -6.36 -35.83 48.71
N VAL A 11 -7.49 -35.17 48.67
CA VAL A 11 -8.26 -34.94 47.45
C VAL A 11 -7.63 -33.77 46.69
N LEU A 12 -6.81 -34.07 45.68
CA LEU A 12 -6.34 -33.09 44.72
C LEU A 12 -7.52 -32.72 43.80
N LEU A 13 -8.14 -31.57 44.01
CA LEU A 13 -9.00 -30.92 43.03
C LEU A 13 -8.14 -30.36 41.90
N GLY A 14 -7.85 -31.17 40.91
CA GLY A 14 -7.28 -30.73 39.65
C GLY A 14 -8.35 -29.98 38.84
N SER A 15 -8.34 -28.66 38.90
CA SER A 15 -9.08 -27.82 37.94
C SER A 15 -8.42 -28.00 36.58
N THR A 16 -8.91 -28.91 35.77
CA THR A 16 -8.57 -29.01 34.37
C THR A 16 -9.19 -27.79 33.65
N PHE A 17 -8.37 -26.77 33.43
CA PHE A 17 -8.70 -25.77 32.41
C PHE A 17 -8.69 -26.47 31.05
N VAL A 18 -9.87 -26.85 30.59
CA VAL A 18 -10.08 -27.27 29.19
C VAL A 18 -9.97 -26.00 28.38
N LEU A 19 -8.76 -25.71 27.87
CA LEU A 19 -8.61 -24.77 26.76
C LEU A 19 -9.34 -25.37 25.56
N SER A 20 -10.61 -24.99 25.38
CA SER A 20 -11.37 -25.31 24.17
C SER A 20 -10.74 -24.50 23.02
N ALA A 21 -9.84 -25.14 22.27
CA ALA A 21 -9.35 -24.56 21.02
C ALA A 21 -10.54 -24.39 20.09
N GLN A 22 -10.92 -23.17 19.80
CA GLN A 22 -11.99 -22.86 18.87
C GLN A 22 -11.62 -23.43 17.49
N SER A 23 -12.56 -24.11 16.83
CA SER A 23 -12.27 -24.70 15.51
C SER A 23 -11.91 -23.58 14.50
N THR A 24 -11.03 -23.88 13.54
CA THR A 24 -10.66 -22.94 12.46
C THR A 24 -11.87 -22.38 11.73
N LYS A 25 -12.94 -23.18 11.59
CA LYS A 25 -14.21 -22.74 10.99
C LYS A 25 -14.89 -21.66 11.83
N ALA A 26 -14.95 -21.85 13.15
CA ALA A 26 -15.56 -20.87 14.05
C ALA A 26 -14.75 -19.57 14.12
N LEU A 27 -13.40 -19.65 14.09
CA LEU A 27 -12.54 -18.46 14.01
C LEU A 27 -12.77 -17.68 12.71
N LYS A 28 -12.84 -18.36 11.57
CA LYS A 28 -13.13 -17.70 10.27
C LYS A 28 -14.50 -17.01 10.30
N GLN A 29 -15.52 -17.65 10.85
CA GLN A 29 -16.84 -17.04 11.01
C GLN A 29 -16.81 -15.82 11.93
N ALA A 30 -16.06 -15.88 13.04
CA ALA A 30 -15.93 -14.77 13.97
C ALA A 30 -15.22 -13.57 13.31
N VAL A 31 -14.16 -13.80 12.52
CA VAL A 31 -13.48 -12.76 11.74
C VAL A 31 -14.41 -12.13 10.71
N GLN A 32 -15.16 -12.96 9.97
CA GLN A 32 -16.12 -12.44 8.98
C GLN A 32 -17.21 -11.60 9.64
N SER A 33 -17.77 -12.07 10.76
CA SER A 33 -18.78 -11.30 11.51
C SER A 33 -18.21 -9.97 12.04
N SER A 34 -16.94 -9.92 12.44
CA SER A 34 -16.28 -8.69 12.83
C SER A 34 -16.19 -7.71 11.66
N VAL A 35 -15.76 -8.17 10.47
CA VAL A 35 -15.71 -7.35 9.26
C VAL A 35 -17.11 -6.78 8.94
N ASP A 36 -18.15 -7.61 8.99
CA ASP A 36 -19.52 -7.18 8.72
C ASP A 36 -19.99 -6.11 9.72
N GLN A 37 -19.63 -6.22 11.00
CA GLN A 37 -19.96 -5.23 12.03
C GLN A 37 -19.29 -3.88 11.79
N HIS A 38 -18.09 -3.87 11.25
CA HIS A 38 -17.34 -2.65 10.94
C HIS A 38 -17.60 -2.11 9.52
N ALA A 39 -18.38 -2.81 8.69
CA ALA A 39 -18.56 -2.50 7.27
C ALA A 39 -18.98 -1.04 7.01
N ALA A 40 -19.94 -0.51 7.77
CA ALA A 40 -20.42 0.86 7.59
C ALA A 40 -19.30 1.88 7.81
N LYS A 41 -18.47 1.71 8.84
CA LYS A 41 -17.33 2.61 9.13
C LYS A 41 -16.20 2.46 8.11
N MET A 42 -15.95 1.24 7.64
CA MET A 42 -14.98 1.00 6.56
C MET A 42 -15.42 1.69 5.26
N ILE A 43 -16.70 1.57 4.88
CA ILE A 43 -17.23 2.24 3.69
C ILE A 43 -17.08 3.77 3.83
N GLU A 44 -17.49 4.34 4.97
CA GLU A 44 -17.33 5.77 5.25
C GLU A 44 -15.88 6.23 5.12
N THR A 45 -14.94 5.47 5.71
CA THR A 45 -13.51 5.79 5.67
C THR A 45 -12.95 5.68 4.25
N SER A 46 -13.28 4.62 3.51
CA SER A 46 -12.89 4.45 2.12
C SER A 46 -13.44 5.58 1.23
N ASP A 47 -14.69 5.96 1.44
CA ASP A 47 -15.31 7.08 0.73
C ASP A 47 -14.63 8.41 1.03
N ALA A 48 -14.24 8.65 2.29
CA ALA A 48 -13.51 9.85 2.67
C ALA A 48 -12.12 9.93 2.01
N ILE A 49 -11.40 8.80 1.95
CA ILE A 49 -10.11 8.70 1.24
C ILE A 49 -10.31 8.93 -0.26
N TRP A 50 -11.35 8.32 -0.85
CA TRP A 50 -11.69 8.51 -2.25
C TRP A 50 -12.02 9.99 -2.57
N GLU A 51 -12.73 10.68 -1.69
CA GLU A 51 -13.05 12.11 -1.82
C GLU A 51 -11.80 12.99 -1.70
N ALA A 52 -10.89 12.66 -0.78
CA ALA A 52 -9.64 13.39 -0.58
C ALA A 52 -8.73 13.29 -1.80
N ALA A 53 -8.63 12.11 -2.41
CA ALA A 53 -7.86 11.80 -3.62
C ALA A 53 -6.46 12.42 -3.58
N GLU A 54 -5.75 12.24 -2.48
CA GLU A 54 -4.42 12.81 -2.25
C GLU A 54 -3.35 11.95 -2.92
N THR A 55 -2.43 12.60 -3.62
CA THR A 55 -1.34 11.93 -4.32
C THR A 55 -0.15 11.69 -3.40
N SER A 56 0.79 10.90 -3.87
CA SER A 56 1.99 10.46 -3.14
C SER A 56 2.68 11.56 -2.32
N LEU A 57 2.93 11.27 -1.06
CA LEU A 57 3.51 12.12 0.00
C LEU A 57 2.63 13.28 0.47
N GLU A 58 1.44 13.46 -0.10
CA GLU A 58 0.45 14.47 0.28
C GLU A 58 -0.80 13.84 0.91
N GLU A 59 -0.74 12.54 1.27
CA GLU A 59 -1.87 11.75 1.78
C GLU A 59 -2.16 12.05 3.27
N PHE A 60 -2.14 13.32 3.67
CA PHE A 60 -2.29 13.72 5.08
C PHE A 60 -3.67 13.39 5.64
N LYS A 61 -4.75 13.68 4.89
CA LYS A 61 -6.12 13.36 5.33
C LYS A 61 -6.37 11.87 5.27
N SER A 62 -5.94 11.22 4.18
CA SER A 62 -6.11 9.78 3.97
C SER A 62 -5.44 8.97 5.06
N SER A 63 -4.19 9.31 5.41
CA SER A 63 -3.49 8.69 6.53
C SER A 63 -4.18 8.97 7.86
N GLN A 64 -4.70 10.19 8.06
CA GLN A 64 -5.39 10.55 9.30
C GLN A 64 -6.70 9.78 9.49
N TYR A 65 -7.50 9.58 8.43
CA TYR A 65 -8.72 8.76 8.51
C TYR A 65 -8.43 7.32 8.95
N LEU A 66 -7.36 6.73 8.42
CA LEU A 66 -6.93 5.38 8.81
C LEU A 66 -6.38 5.36 10.24
N LYS A 67 -5.58 6.35 10.63
CA LYS A 67 -5.07 6.48 12.00
C LYS A 67 -6.20 6.63 13.02
N ASP A 68 -7.17 7.47 12.74
CA ASP A 68 -8.34 7.69 13.62
C ASP A 68 -9.15 6.39 13.77
N MET A 69 -9.36 5.65 12.67
CA MET A 69 -10.03 4.36 12.71
C MET A 69 -9.24 3.33 13.52
N ALA A 70 -7.90 3.30 13.41
CA ALA A 70 -7.05 2.40 14.16
C ALA A 70 -7.09 2.73 15.68
N VAL A 71 -6.95 4.00 16.04
CA VAL A 71 -7.01 4.45 17.46
C VAL A 71 -8.38 4.16 18.07
N ALA A 72 -9.46 4.45 17.35
CA ALA A 72 -10.83 4.16 17.82
C ALA A 72 -11.06 2.66 18.09
N ASN A 73 -10.26 1.79 17.45
CA ASN A 73 -10.28 0.35 17.66
C ASN A 73 -9.17 -0.16 18.59
N GLY A 74 -8.50 0.73 19.34
CA GLY A 74 -7.56 0.37 20.40
C GLY A 74 -6.16 -0.02 19.95
N PHE A 75 -5.75 0.33 18.75
CA PHE A 75 -4.37 0.16 18.30
C PHE A 75 -3.46 1.25 18.87
N THR A 76 -2.20 0.91 19.10
CA THR A 76 -1.14 1.86 19.43
C THR A 76 -0.44 2.29 18.14
N LEU A 77 -0.38 3.60 17.89
CA LEU A 77 0.24 4.17 16.69
C LEU A 77 1.73 4.44 16.88
N THR A 78 2.47 4.28 15.78
CA THR A 78 3.79 4.91 15.58
C THR A 78 3.74 5.60 14.22
N GLU A 79 4.06 6.88 14.21
CA GLU A 79 3.97 7.74 13.02
C GLU A 79 5.34 8.06 12.44
N ASN A 80 5.39 8.70 11.27
CA ASN A 80 6.62 9.11 10.58
C ASN A 80 7.61 7.96 10.34
N ILE A 81 7.09 6.81 9.98
CA ILE A 81 7.89 5.60 9.73
C ILE A 81 8.85 5.83 8.56
N ALA A 82 10.11 5.44 8.76
CA ALA A 82 11.18 5.62 7.78
C ALA A 82 11.40 7.10 7.34
N GLY A 83 10.97 8.07 8.17
CA GLY A 83 11.03 9.50 7.84
C GLY A 83 9.97 9.97 6.85
N ILE A 84 8.95 9.17 6.58
CA ILE A 84 7.83 9.49 5.70
C ILE A 84 6.65 9.95 6.56
N SER A 85 6.25 11.22 6.44
CA SER A 85 5.26 11.88 7.32
C SER A 85 3.88 11.25 7.27
N THR A 86 3.49 10.67 6.14
CA THR A 86 2.19 10.01 5.96
C THR A 86 2.23 8.50 6.24
N ALA A 87 3.43 7.91 6.44
CA ALA A 87 3.58 6.51 6.81
C ALA A 87 3.40 6.30 8.32
N PHE A 88 2.71 5.23 8.69
CA PHE A 88 2.48 4.88 10.08
C PHE A 88 2.31 3.37 10.26
N MET A 89 2.43 2.91 11.50
CA MET A 89 1.99 1.57 11.89
C MET A 89 1.03 1.64 13.08
N ALA A 90 0.06 0.72 13.10
CA ALA A 90 -0.88 0.53 14.16
C ALA A 90 -0.75 -0.90 14.69
N LYS A 91 -0.34 -1.03 15.96
CA LYS A 91 0.03 -2.30 16.59
C LYS A 91 -0.96 -2.68 17.68
N TYR A 92 -1.31 -3.98 17.73
CA TYR A 92 -2.06 -4.58 18.84
C TYR A 92 -1.54 -5.97 19.19
N GLY A 93 -1.61 -6.33 20.46
CA GLY A 93 -1.16 -7.63 20.97
C GLY A 93 0.32 -7.65 21.37
N SER A 94 0.81 -8.83 21.71
CA SER A 94 2.19 -9.05 22.14
C SER A 94 2.64 -10.48 21.86
N GLY A 95 3.96 -10.67 21.72
CA GLY A 95 4.56 -11.98 21.41
C GLY A 95 4.34 -12.42 19.98
N SER A 96 4.77 -13.65 19.68
CA SER A 96 4.69 -14.26 18.35
C SER A 96 3.44 -15.10 18.15
N PRO A 97 2.98 -15.27 16.89
CA PRO A 97 3.56 -14.69 15.69
C PRO A 97 3.30 -13.17 15.59
N VAL A 98 4.20 -12.45 14.91
CA VAL A 98 4.03 -11.04 14.56
C VAL A 98 3.63 -10.96 13.09
N ILE A 99 2.39 -10.56 12.83
CA ILE A 99 1.80 -10.52 11.48
C ILE A 99 1.62 -9.07 11.06
N GLY A 100 2.24 -8.71 9.93
CA GLY A 100 2.05 -7.42 9.28
C GLY A 100 0.98 -7.49 8.20
N ILE A 101 0.14 -6.46 8.13
CA ILE A 101 -0.85 -6.26 7.06
C ILE A 101 -0.57 -4.89 6.46
N LEU A 102 -0.33 -4.86 5.15
CA LEU A 102 -0.05 -3.62 4.42
C LEU A 102 -1.36 -2.99 3.90
N GLY A 103 -1.37 -1.66 3.78
CA GLY A 103 -2.48 -0.94 3.17
C GLY A 103 -2.00 0.37 2.55
N GLU A 104 -2.24 0.52 1.25
CA GLU A 104 -1.99 1.72 0.46
C GLU A 104 -3.20 2.66 0.50
N PHE A 105 -2.98 3.96 0.25
CA PHE A 105 -4.06 4.95 0.31
C PHE A 105 -3.79 6.21 -0.54
N ASP A 106 -2.76 6.19 -1.39
CA ASP A 106 -2.48 7.27 -2.33
C ASP A 106 -3.31 7.17 -3.61
N ALA A 107 -3.56 8.31 -4.26
CA ALA A 107 -4.30 8.45 -5.50
C ALA A 107 -3.37 8.72 -6.68
N ASN A 108 -3.86 8.41 -7.89
CA ASN A 108 -3.18 8.71 -9.15
C ASN A 108 -3.47 10.14 -9.62
N ALA A 109 -2.46 10.84 -10.10
CA ALA A 109 -2.60 12.18 -10.65
C ALA A 109 -3.38 12.19 -11.98
N GLY A 110 -4.23 13.18 -12.19
CA GLY A 110 -4.88 13.46 -13.48
C GLY A 110 -6.02 12.53 -13.89
N ILE A 111 -6.47 11.63 -13.02
CA ILE A 111 -7.50 10.63 -13.35
C ILE A 111 -8.77 10.77 -12.50
N SER A 112 -9.08 11.99 -12.05
CA SER A 112 -10.32 12.26 -11.32
C SER A 112 -11.54 11.71 -12.06
N GLN A 113 -12.42 11.03 -11.34
CA GLN A 113 -13.59 10.35 -11.90
C GLN A 113 -14.79 10.51 -10.97
N LYS A 114 -15.98 10.74 -11.56
CA LYS A 114 -17.25 10.66 -10.83
C LYS A 114 -17.63 9.20 -10.56
N ARG A 115 -18.49 8.98 -9.55
CA ARG A 115 -19.01 7.63 -9.21
C ARG A 115 -20.05 7.15 -10.24
N GLN A 116 -19.59 6.89 -11.46
CA GLN A 116 -20.43 6.47 -12.59
C GLN A 116 -19.60 5.66 -13.59
N PRO A 117 -20.22 4.78 -14.42
CA PRO A 117 -19.48 3.95 -15.37
C PRO A 117 -18.95 4.71 -16.59
N THR A 118 -19.46 5.92 -16.87
CA THR A 118 -18.99 6.74 -17.97
C THR A 118 -17.86 7.66 -17.53
N ARG A 119 -16.88 7.89 -18.42
CA ARG A 119 -15.73 8.74 -18.13
C ARG A 119 -16.16 10.20 -17.99
N GLU A 120 -16.08 10.71 -16.79
CA GLU A 120 -16.33 12.13 -16.47
C GLU A 120 -15.54 12.53 -15.23
N ALA A 121 -14.67 13.52 -15.37
CA ALA A 121 -13.88 13.99 -14.23
C ALA A 121 -14.79 14.65 -13.18
N ARG A 122 -14.58 14.32 -11.90
CA ARG A 122 -15.15 15.07 -10.77
C ARG A 122 -14.51 16.46 -10.65
N ILE A 123 -13.19 16.50 -10.77
CA ILE A 123 -12.37 17.70 -10.78
C ILE A 123 -11.48 17.64 -12.04
N PRO A 124 -11.68 18.50 -13.04
CA PRO A 124 -10.86 18.49 -14.23
C PRO A 124 -9.35 18.61 -13.90
N GLY A 125 -8.53 17.67 -14.40
CA GLY A 125 -7.11 17.59 -14.10
C GLY A 125 -6.76 17.10 -12.70
N GLY A 126 -7.75 16.85 -11.86
CA GLY A 126 -7.56 16.39 -10.48
C GLY A 126 -7.16 14.92 -10.38
N ALA A 127 -6.72 14.52 -9.20
CA ALA A 127 -6.37 13.14 -8.88
C ALA A 127 -7.61 12.26 -8.63
N GLY A 128 -7.44 10.94 -8.69
CA GLY A 128 -8.48 9.96 -8.40
C GLY A 128 -7.89 8.58 -8.09
N HIS A 129 -8.66 7.72 -7.45
CA HIS A 129 -8.25 6.36 -7.09
C HIS A 129 -8.50 5.39 -8.25
N GLY A 130 -7.55 5.30 -9.21
CA GLY A 130 -7.60 4.36 -10.32
C GLY A 130 -7.20 2.95 -9.96
N CYS A 131 -6.31 2.78 -8.98
CA CYS A 131 -5.86 1.49 -8.46
C CYS A 131 -6.68 0.98 -7.26
N GLY A 132 -7.60 1.80 -6.72
CA GLY A 132 -8.46 1.40 -5.61
C GLY A 132 -7.76 1.38 -4.25
N HIS A 133 -6.72 2.20 -4.05
CA HIS A 133 -6.00 2.27 -2.77
C HIS A 133 -6.87 2.76 -1.61
N ASN A 134 -7.93 3.53 -1.88
CA ASN A 134 -8.94 3.86 -0.87
C ASN A 134 -9.62 2.61 -0.29
N LEU A 135 -9.84 1.58 -1.10
CA LEU A 135 -10.35 0.27 -0.66
C LEU A 135 -9.25 -0.53 0.03
N PHE A 136 -8.05 -0.54 -0.56
CA PHE A 136 -6.92 -1.34 -0.09
C PHE A 136 -6.54 -0.96 1.36
N GLY A 137 -6.26 0.30 1.63
CA GLY A 137 -5.91 0.75 2.97
C GLY A 137 -7.00 0.46 4.00
N THR A 138 -8.24 0.76 3.65
CA THR A 138 -9.38 0.61 4.56
C THR A 138 -9.70 -0.85 4.87
N ALA A 139 -9.75 -1.72 3.86
CA ALA A 139 -10.08 -3.13 4.06
C ALA A 139 -8.95 -3.89 4.78
N SER A 140 -7.68 -3.54 4.49
CA SER A 140 -6.52 -4.07 5.22
C SER A 140 -6.57 -3.72 6.71
N LEU A 141 -6.94 -2.47 7.05
CA LEU A 141 -7.14 -2.08 8.45
C LEU A 141 -8.33 -2.82 9.06
N GLY A 142 -9.43 -2.99 8.32
CA GLY A 142 -10.58 -3.79 8.75
C GLY A 142 -10.21 -5.24 9.07
N ALA A 143 -9.34 -5.86 8.26
CA ALA A 143 -8.80 -7.19 8.53
C ALA A 143 -7.95 -7.21 9.81
N ALA A 144 -7.10 -6.19 10.01
CA ALA A 144 -6.31 -6.05 11.25
C ALA A 144 -7.21 -5.90 12.49
N ILE A 145 -8.30 -5.12 12.40
CA ILE A 145 -9.29 -4.97 13.47
C ILE A 145 -9.94 -6.31 13.80
N ALA A 146 -10.36 -7.06 12.79
CA ALA A 146 -10.99 -8.37 13.00
C ALA A 146 -10.05 -9.38 13.68
N ILE A 147 -8.75 -9.37 13.32
CA ILE A 147 -7.71 -10.17 13.99
C ILE A 147 -7.50 -9.69 15.43
N LYS A 148 -7.38 -8.38 15.63
CA LYS A 148 -7.25 -7.76 16.96
C LYS A 148 -8.35 -8.21 17.89
N GLU A 149 -9.58 -8.25 17.47
CA GLU A 149 -10.70 -8.71 18.29
C GLU A 149 -10.58 -10.19 18.69
N GLN A 150 -10.00 -11.04 17.85
CA GLN A 150 -9.75 -12.44 18.21
C GLN A 150 -8.60 -12.57 19.24
N ILE A 151 -7.58 -11.70 19.16
CA ILE A 151 -6.52 -11.62 20.16
C ILE A 151 -7.12 -11.15 21.50
N GLU A 152 -7.92 -10.10 21.49
CA GLU A 152 -8.58 -9.53 22.68
C GLU A 152 -9.49 -10.53 23.39
N LYS A 153 -10.24 -11.34 22.63
CA LYS A 153 -11.08 -12.42 23.14
C LYS A 153 -10.29 -13.64 23.62
N GLY A 154 -8.95 -13.66 23.44
CA GLY A 154 -8.10 -14.80 23.78
C GLY A 154 -8.25 -16.02 22.85
N ASN A 155 -8.92 -15.88 21.72
CA ASN A 155 -9.12 -16.96 20.75
C ASN A 155 -7.83 -17.29 19.98
N ILE A 156 -6.96 -16.29 19.77
CA ILE A 156 -5.65 -16.41 19.17
C ILE A 156 -4.63 -15.62 19.97
N LYS A 157 -3.34 -15.91 19.78
CA LYS A 157 -2.23 -15.21 20.42
C LYS A 157 -1.34 -14.59 19.35
N GLY A 158 -0.56 -13.59 19.72
CA GLY A 158 0.42 -12.95 18.86
C GLY A 158 0.20 -11.44 18.76
N THR A 159 0.83 -10.87 17.76
CA THR A 159 0.81 -9.43 17.46
C THR A 159 0.30 -9.22 16.04
N VAL A 160 -0.61 -8.28 15.85
CA VAL A 160 -1.01 -7.78 14.54
C VAL A 160 -0.55 -6.33 14.39
N ILE A 161 0.05 -6.01 13.24
CA ILE A 161 0.49 -4.66 12.91
C ILE A 161 -0.08 -4.31 11.54
N PHE A 162 -0.92 -3.27 11.49
CA PHE A 162 -1.28 -2.63 10.24
C PHE A 162 -0.22 -1.60 9.88
N TYR A 163 0.25 -1.62 8.66
CA TYR A 163 1.16 -0.64 8.11
C TYR A 163 0.44 0.22 7.07
N GLY A 164 0.26 1.50 7.36
CA GLY A 164 -0.15 2.48 6.37
C GLY A 164 1.04 2.82 5.48
N THR A 165 1.00 2.36 4.24
CA THR A 165 2.09 2.46 3.27
C THR A 165 1.72 3.44 2.16
N PRO A 166 2.14 4.72 2.27
CA PRO A 166 1.82 5.77 1.31
C PRO A 166 2.65 5.67 0.03
N ALA A 167 2.34 6.54 -0.93
CA ALA A 167 3.20 6.89 -2.07
C ALA A 167 3.64 5.70 -2.92
N GLU A 168 2.76 4.72 -3.14
CA GLU A 168 3.04 3.58 -4.02
C GLU A 168 3.19 4.02 -5.46
N GLU A 169 2.30 4.89 -5.93
CA GLU A 169 2.14 5.30 -7.33
C GLU A 169 3.33 6.09 -7.91
N THR A 170 4.26 6.56 -7.09
CA THR A 170 5.37 7.39 -7.57
C THR A 170 6.74 6.99 -7.04
N ILE A 171 6.89 6.82 -5.73
CA ILE A 171 8.21 6.61 -5.10
C ILE A 171 8.36 5.22 -4.47
N PHE A 172 7.31 4.40 -4.50
CA PHE A 172 7.34 3.05 -3.93
C PHE A 172 7.78 3.06 -2.45
N ALA A 173 7.05 3.80 -1.61
CA ALA A 173 7.45 4.04 -0.21
C ALA A 173 7.74 2.77 0.59
N LYS A 174 7.07 1.64 0.27
CA LYS A 174 7.36 0.33 0.88
C LYS A 174 8.82 -0.10 0.73
N VAL A 175 9.47 0.25 -0.38
CA VAL A 175 10.90 -0.05 -0.61
C VAL A 175 11.77 0.75 0.38
N TRP A 176 11.44 2.03 0.61
CA TRP A 176 12.12 2.87 1.59
C TRP A 176 11.90 2.38 3.02
N MET A 177 10.66 1.98 3.34
CA MET A 177 10.31 1.39 4.63
C MET A 177 11.07 0.07 4.87
N ALA A 178 11.14 -0.80 3.87
CA ALA A 178 11.90 -2.05 3.95
C ALA A 178 13.41 -1.78 4.15
N ARG A 179 13.97 -0.83 3.41
CA ARG A 179 15.38 -0.42 3.58
C ARG A 179 15.67 0.14 4.97
N ALA A 180 14.69 0.76 5.61
CA ALA A 180 14.78 1.25 6.98
C ALA A 180 14.55 0.16 8.05
N GLY A 181 14.37 -1.10 7.67
CA GLY A 181 14.17 -2.23 8.58
C GLY A 181 12.77 -2.29 9.22
N VAL A 182 11.80 -1.55 8.68
CA VAL A 182 10.45 -1.44 9.28
C VAL A 182 9.76 -2.80 9.42
N PHE A 183 10.03 -3.72 8.50
CA PHE A 183 9.37 -5.03 8.43
C PHE A 183 10.19 -6.17 9.05
N ASP A 184 11.41 -5.92 9.55
CA ASP A 184 12.33 -6.96 10.03
C ASP A 184 11.80 -7.73 11.25
N GLN A 185 10.86 -7.16 11.99
CA GLN A 185 10.24 -7.79 13.16
C GLN A 185 9.12 -8.79 12.82
N LEU A 186 8.72 -8.89 11.55
CA LEU A 186 7.56 -9.68 11.14
C LEU A 186 7.91 -11.15 10.92
N ASP A 187 7.08 -12.06 11.42
CA ASP A 187 7.10 -13.48 11.04
C ASP A 187 6.41 -13.69 9.68
N VAL A 188 5.36 -12.89 9.39
CA VAL A 188 4.59 -12.92 8.14
C VAL A 188 4.17 -11.50 7.77
N CYS A 189 4.26 -11.17 6.49
CA CYS A 189 3.70 -9.95 5.92
C CYS A 189 2.65 -10.33 4.86
N MET A 190 1.48 -9.71 4.93
CA MET A 190 0.37 -9.96 4.01
C MET A 190 -0.08 -8.65 3.38
N ASP A 191 -0.40 -8.72 2.11
CA ASP A 191 -1.06 -7.65 1.37
C ASP A 191 -2.11 -8.23 0.40
N TRP A 192 -2.84 -7.36 -0.24
CA TRP A 192 -3.73 -7.67 -1.36
C TRP A 192 -3.83 -6.44 -2.25
N HIS A 193 -4.31 -6.58 -3.46
CA HIS A 193 -4.56 -5.45 -4.34
C HIS A 193 -5.89 -5.65 -5.07
N PRO A 194 -6.71 -4.60 -5.25
CA PRO A 194 -7.92 -4.69 -6.07
C PRO A 194 -7.61 -5.20 -7.47
N GLY A 195 -8.42 -6.15 -7.94
CA GLY A 195 -8.28 -6.79 -9.24
C GLY A 195 -9.63 -7.27 -9.77
N ASP A 196 -9.62 -7.92 -10.92
CA ASP A 196 -10.81 -8.44 -11.60
C ASP A 196 -11.15 -9.89 -11.18
N THR A 197 -10.26 -10.53 -10.43
CA THR A 197 -10.43 -11.90 -9.94
C THR A 197 -10.05 -12.01 -8.46
N ASN A 198 -10.67 -12.97 -7.77
CA ASN A 198 -10.29 -13.34 -6.40
C ASN A 198 -9.33 -14.52 -6.47
N GLU A 199 -8.04 -14.27 -6.23
CA GLU A 199 -7.01 -15.30 -6.24
C GLU A 199 -5.97 -15.09 -5.13
N ALA A 200 -5.29 -16.17 -4.76
CA ALA A 200 -4.08 -16.11 -3.93
C ALA A 200 -2.87 -16.21 -4.86
N GLY A 201 -2.30 -15.06 -5.23
CA GLY A 201 -1.17 -14.99 -6.13
C GLY A 201 0.12 -15.51 -5.50
N THR A 202 0.88 -16.28 -6.26
CA THR A 202 2.24 -16.73 -5.90
C THR A 202 3.27 -16.24 -6.91
N GLN A 203 2.89 -15.28 -7.75
CA GLN A 203 3.73 -14.77 -8.82
C GLN A 203 4.78 -13.78 -8.28
N SER A 204 5.95 -13.79 -8.89
CA SER A 204 6.96 -12.76 -8.65
C SER A 204 6.59 -11.45 -9.34
N SER A 205 6.93 -10.32 -8.74
CA SER A 205 6.85 -9.00 -9.37
C SER A 205 8.13 -8.68 -10.16
N LYS A 206 8.04 -7.68 -11.04
CA LYS A 206 9.20 -7.12 -11.72
C LYS A 206 9.88 -6.07 -10.81
N ALA A 207 11.21 -6.03 -10.87
CA ALA A 207 11.93 -4.85 -10.37
C ALA A 207 11.66 -3.66 -11.31
N LEU A 208 11.62 -2.45 -10.76
CA LEU A 208 11.41 -1.22 -11.50
C LEU A 208 12.60 -0.27 -11.32
N VAL A 209 12.98 0.38 -12.41
CA VAL A 209 13.89 1.54 -12.40
C VAL A 209 13.23 2.66 -13.20
N ASP A 210 13.03 3.80 -12.57
CA ASP A 210 12.55 5.03 -13.21
C ASP A 210 13.69 6.05 -13.26
N PHE A 211 13.82 6.73 -14.41
CA PHE A 211 14.82 7.79 -14.58
C PHE A 211 14.38 8.80 -15.64
N ARG A 212 14.85 10.03 -15.49
CA ARG A 212 14.64 11.11 -16.46
C ARG A 212 15.87 11.35 -17.28
N VAL A 213 15.68 11.45 -18.59
CA VAL A 213 16.73 11.85 -19.55
C VAL A 213 16.42 13.26 -20.02
N LYS A 214 17.38 14.16 -19.89
CA LYS A 214 17.27 15.56 -20.34
C LYS A 214 18.30 15.80 -21.42
N PHE A 215 17.86 16.38 -22.53
CA PHE A 215 18.73 16.81 -23.63
C PHE A 215 18.79 18.31 -23.62
N TYR A 216 20.01 18.84 -23.84
CA TYR A 216 20.28 20.27 -23.92
C TYR A 216 20.96 20.58 -25.26
N GLY A 217 20.44 21.59 -25.94
CA GLY A 217 20.91 22.04 -27.26
C GLY A 217 21.31 23.51 -27.27
N SER A 218 21.12 24.12 -28.41
CA SER A 218 21.30 25.57 -28.63
C SER A 218 20.19 26.05 -29.55
N SER A 219 19.49 27.10 -29.16
CA SER A 219 18.43 27.68 -29.99
C SER A 219 19.03 28.49 -31.17
N SER A 220 18.29 28.49 -32.26
CA SER A 220 18.51 29.37 -33.41
C SER A 220 17.20 29.57 -34.15
N HIS A 221 17.11 30.51 -35.07
CA HIS A 221 15.92 30.71 -35.86
C HIS A 221 15.75 29.59 -36.88
N ALA A 222 14.68 28.84 -36.81
CA ALA A 222 14.49 27.62 -37.60
C ALA A 222 14.46 27.84 -39.13
N SER A 223 14.21 29.06 -39.62
CA SER A 223 14.18 29.40 -41.03
C SER A 223 15.43 30.13 -41.50
N SER A 224 15.96 31.09 -40.72
CA SER A 224 17.02 31.99 -41.19
C SER A 224 18.43 31.44 -40.92
N ASP A 225 18.65 30.73 -39.81
CA ASP A 225 19.98 30.24 -39.42
C ASP A 225 19.96 28.93 -38.63
N PRO A 226 19.18 27.90 -39.05
CA PRO A 226 19.06 26.65 -38.30
C PRO A 226 20.38 25.92 -38.05
N TRP A 227 21.39 26.15 -38.94
CA TRP A 227 22.71 25.51 -38.81
C TRP A 227 23.54 26.03 -37.61
N ASN A 228 23.14 27.15 -37.01
CA ASN A 228 23.73 27.64 -35.77
C ASN A 228 23.09 27.02 -34.52
N GLY A 229 21.97 26.33 -34.68
CA GLY A 229 21.29 25.64 -33.62
C GLY A 229 21.76 24.19 -33.41
N ARG A 230 21.33 23.61 -32.28
CA ARG A 230 21.47 22.20 -32.01
C ARG A 230 20.16 21.74 -31.32
N SER A 231 19.39 20.95 -32.03
CA SER A 231 18.07 20.50 -31.55
C SER A 231 18.17 19.45 -30.43
N ALA A 232 17.65 19.77 -29.26
CA ALA A 232 17.46 18.83 -28.16
C ALA A 232 16.37 17.81 -28.48
N VAL A 233 15.38 18.18 -29.28
CA VAL A 233 14.29 17.29 -29.73
C VAL A 233 14.83 16.22 -30.68
N ASP A 234 15.72 16.57 -31.65
CA ASP A 234 16.33 15.57 -32.53
C ASP A 234 17.11 14.52 -31.71
N ALA A 235 17.86 14.98 -30.69
CA ALA A 235 18.56 14.06 -29.80
C ALA A 235 17.61 13.13 -29.04
N MET A 236 16.48 13.65 -28.55
CA MET A 236 15.44 12.87 -27.89
C MET A 236 14.80 11.86 -28.85
N GLU A 237 14.49 12.25 -30.10
CA GLU A 237 13.91 11.36 -31.11
C GLU A 237 14.87 10.23 -31.48
N LEU A 238 16.15 10.52 -31.68
CA LEU A 238 17.17 9.49 -31.93
C LEU A 238 17.29 8.53 -30.75
N TYR A 239 17.28 9.03 -29.52
CA TYR A 239 17.33 8.22 -28.32
C TYR A 239 16.10 7.31 -28.20
N THR A 240 14.89 7.85 -28.35
CA THR A 240 13.65 7.07 -28.24
C THR A 240 13.50 6.06 -29.39
N THR A 241 13.97 6.41 -30.60
CA THR A 241 14.06 5.47 -31.73
C THR A 241 14.99 4.30 -31.38
N GLY A 242 16.17 4.59 -30.85
CA GLY A 242 17.11 3.56 -30.37
C GLY A 242 16.49 2.65 -29.30
N LEU A 243 15.76 3.22 -28.33
CA LEU A 243 15.03 2.43 -27.33
C LEU A 243 13.97 1.52 -27.95
N ASN A 244 13.24 2.01 -28.97
CA ASN A 244 12.23 1.20 -29.65
C ASN A 244 12.85 0.00 -30.37
N TYR A 245 13.99 0.16 -31.02
CA TYR A 245 14.73 -0.94 -31.62
C TYR A 245 15.32 -1.89 -30.56
N TYR A 246 15.80 -1.36 -29.45
CA TYR A 246 16.36 -2.15 -28.36
C TYR A 246 15.35 -3.10 -27.71
N ARG A 247 14.05 -2.76 -27.72
CA ARG A 247 12.97 -3.63 -27.19
C ARG A 247 12.95 -5.04 -27.76
N GLU A 248 13.41 -5.21 -29.00
CA GLU A 248 13.50 -6.51 -29.66
C GLU A 248 14.59 -7.41 -29.04
N HIS A 249 15.60 -6.83 -28.41
CA HIS A 249 16.81 -7.51 -27.94
C HIS A 249 16.86 -7.73 -26.44
N ILE A 250 15.86 -7.27 -25.68
CA ILE A 250 15.79 -7.45 -24.23
C ILE A 250 15.11 -8.76 -23.84
N LEU A 251 15.34 -9.23 -22.62
CA LEU A 251 14.71 -10.44 -22.12
C LEU A 251 13.18 -10.31 -22.15
N PRO A 252 12.43 -11.41 -22.45
CA PRO A 252 10.97 -11.39 -22.45
C PRO A 252 10.33 -10.97 -21.13
N THR A 253 11.06 -11.11 -20.02
CA THR A 253 10.66 -10.66 -18.68
C THR A 253 10.85 -9.16 -18.44
N SER A 254 11.60 -8.46 -19.31
CA SER A 254 11.87 -7.03 -19.22
C SER A 254 10.85 -6.22 -20.01
N ARG A 255 10.66 -4.96 -19.60
CA ARG A 255 9.84 -3.98 -20.32
C ARG A 255 10.54 -2.63 -20.27
N ILE A 256 10.46 -1.87 -21.35
CA ILE A 256 10.89 -0.46 -21.43
C ILE A 256 9.68 0.35 -21.90
N HIS A 257 9.32 1.34 -21.11
CA HIS A 257 8.29 2.32 -21.42
C HIS A 257 8.87 3.73 -21.22
N TYR A 258 8.41 4.71 -21.98
CA TYR A 258 8.77 6.10 -21.77
C TYR A 258 7.59 7.01 -22.10
N GLN A 259 7.62 8.21 -21.52
CA GLN A 259 6.76 9.34 -21.91
C GLN A 259 7.66 10.55 -22.18
N ILE A 260 7.15 11.49 -22.99
CA ILE A 260 7.83 12.74 -23.29
C ILE A 260 7.15 13.81 -22.42
N GLU A 261 7.94 14.39 -21.50
CA GLU A 261 7.43 15.45 -20.60
C GLU A 261 7.46 16.82 -21.30
N LYS A 262 8.47 17.07 -22.13
CA LYS A 262 8.66 18.33 -22.87
C LYS A 262 9.44 18.08 -24.16
N ALA A 263 9.06 18.76 -25.24
CA ALA A 263 9.70 18.68 -26.55
C ALA A 263 9.62 20.04 -27.27
N GLY A 264 10.43 20.99 -26.81
CA GLY A 264 10.46 22.38 -27.32
C GLY A 264 9.26 23.23 -26.89
N ASP A 265 9.26 24.51 -27.27
CA ASP A 265 8.23 25.50 -26.88
C ASP A 265 7.52 26.13 -28.09
N VAL A 266 8.25 26.46 -29.16
CA VAL A 266 7.73 27.20 -30.33
C VAL A 266 8.25 26.64 -31.65
N VAL A 267 7.45 26.74 -32.70
CA VAL A 267 7.71 26.09 -33.99
C VAL A 267 8.79 26.76 -34.84
N ASN A 268 9.11 28.01 -34.59
CA ASN A 268 10.06 28.80 -35.37
C ASN A 268 11.47 28.93 -34.74
N VAL A 269 11.71 28.15 -33.69
CA VAL A 269 13.00 28.10 -32.98
C VAL A 269 13.48 26.66 -32.91
N VAL A 270 14.75 26.41 -33.22
CA VAL A 270 15.39 25.11 -32.95
C VAL A 270 15.38 24.88 -31.44
N PRO A 271 14.76 23.78 -30.96
CA PRO A 271 14.56 23.57 -29.52
C PRO A 271 15.88 23.29 -28.81
N ASP A 272 16.15 23.98 -27.72
CA ASP A 272 17.33 23.80 -26.88
C ASP A 272 17.10 22.99 -25.59
N TYR A 273 15.86 22.55 -25.40
CA TYR A 273 15.47 21.65 -24.28
C TYR A 273 14.30 20.73 -24.64
#